data_ac6add300832d92866fae8d77d048ded
#
_entry.id   ac6add300832d92866fae8d77d048ded
#
_cell.length_a   1.000
_cell.length_b   1.000
_cell.length_c   1.000
_cell.angle_alpha   90.00
_cell.angle_beta   90.00
_cell.angle_gamma   90.00
#
_symmetry.space_group_name_H-M   'P 1'
#
loop_
_entity.id
_entity.type
_entity.pdbx_description
1 polymer ?
#
loop_
_entity_poly.entity_id
_entity_poly.type
_entity_poly.pdbx_seq_one_letter_code
_entity_poly.pdbx_strand_id
1 'polypeptide(L)'
;MPSSAQQKEFINQIGPIIQEEAKARGYHVCSPIIAQACLESNYGVSQLSARWFNFFGMKCGSSWKGQSVNLATKEEYNSQLVNIRDNFRVYGSVEEGVKGYFDFISTKRYANLLTATTPKEYLEMIKRDGYATSSSYVNSCMAVISRHDLERYDSFETIPFGNPYQLTASVMRSGSRGESVKWLQWELDSKGYPLNVDGIYGPKTEAAVRQFQMDVFVDGVVGPDTLGKLRK
;
A
#
# COMPACT_ATOMS: atom_id res chain seq x y z
N MET A 1 12.64 -10.34 -0.20
CA MET A 1 11.34 -9.67 -0.04
C MET A 1 11.43 -8.72 1.14
N PRO A 2 10.73 -7.57 1.09
CA PRO A 2 10.64 -6.65 2.23
C PRO A 2 10.07 -7.35 3.46
N SER A 3 10.43 -6.87 4.65
CA SER A 3 9.85 -7.34 5.90
C SER A 3 8.35 -7.04 5.97
N SER A 4 7.61 -7.71 6.85
CA SER A 4 6.18 -7.44 7.05
C SER A 4 5.91 -5.97 7.44
N ALA A 5 6.80 -5.37 8.22
CA ALA A 5 6.72 -3.96 8.58
C ALA A 5 6.86 -3.03 7.36
N GLN A 6 7.86 -3.26 6.51
CA GLN A 6 8.04 -2.50 5.27
C GLN A 6 6.87 -2.64 4.29
N GLN A 7 6.29 -3.85 4.20
CA GLN A 7 5.09 -4.07 3.37
C GLN A 7 3.91 -3.25 3.87
N LYS A 8 3.66 -3.23 5.19
CA LYS A 8 2.59 -2.44 5.79
C LYS A 8 2.82 -0.95 5.63
N GLU A 9 4.05 -0.48 5.87
CA GLU A 9 4.42 0.92 5.67
C GLU A 9 4.13 1.40 4.24
N PHE A 10 4.55 0.63 3.24
CA PHE A 10 4.26 0.92 1.84
C PHE A 10 2.75 1.00 1.56
N ILE A 11 1.97 0.02 2.05
CA ILE A 11 0.51 0.00 1.87
C ILE A 11 -0.14 1.21 2.56
N ASN A 12 0.28 1.55 3.77
CA ASN A 12 -0.24 2.71 4.50
C ASN A 12 0.10 4.04 3.81
N GLN A 13 1.23 4.11 3.11
CA GLN A 13 1.61 5.28 2.33
C GLN A 13 0.80 5.39 1.03
N ILE A 14 0.73 4.31 0.23
CA ILE A 14 0.16 4.39 -1.13
C ILE A 14 -1.35 4.16 -1.17
N GLY A 15 -1.88 3.36 -0.22
CA GLY A 15 -3.29 2.95 -0.22
C GLY A 15 -4.28 4.11 -0.18
N PRO A 16 -4.14 5.09 0.74
CA PRO A 16 -5.03 6.26 0.80
C PRO A 16 -4.96 7.11 -0.48
N ILE A 17 -3.79 7.26 -1.08
CA ILE A 17 -3.60 8.02 -2.33
C ILE A 17 -4.32 7.33 -3.48
N ILE A 18 -4.19 5.99 -3.59
CA ILE A 18 -4.92 5.19 -4.59
C ILE A 18 -6.43 5.26 -4.35
N GLN A 19 -6.88 5.19 -3.08
CA GLN A 19 -8.29 5.28 -2.73
C GLN A 19 -8.89 6.63 -3.14
N GLU A 20 -8.22 7.73 -2.85
CA GLU A 20 -8.65 9.09 -3.23
C GLU A 20 -8.76 9.24 -4.75
N GLU A 21 -7.73 8.82 -5.48
CA GLU A 21 -7.69 8.92 -6.94
C GLU A 21 -8.74 8.00 -7.59
N ALA A 22 -8.94 6.77 -7.06
CA ALA A 22 -9.99 5.86 -7.52
C ALA A 22 -11.38 6.45 -7.33
N LYS A 23 -11.66 6.99 -6.16
CA LYS A 23 -12.93 7.68 -5.85
C LYS A 23 -13.17 8.87 -6.78
N ALA A 24 -12.16 9.72 -6.96
CA ALA A 24 -12.25 10.90 -7.82
C ALA A 24 -12.55 10.55 -9.28
N ARG A 25 -12.13 9.38 -9.75
CA ARG A 25 -12.32 8.90 -11.13
C ARG A 25 -13.48 7.93 -11.30
N GLY A 26 -14.26 7.64 -10.24
CA GLY A 26 -15.46 6.82 -10.30
C GLY A 26 -15.21 5.31 -10.35
N TYR A 27 -14.05 4.83 -9.89
CA TYR A 27 -13.81 3.38 -9.69
C TYR A 27 -14.56 2.91 -8.43
N HIS A 28 -15.10 1.69 -8.46
CA HIS A 28 -15.83 1.11 -7.34
C HIS A 28 -14.94 0.27 -6.40
N VAL A 29 -13.77 -0.12 -6.86
CA VAL A 29 -12.77 -0.88 -6.09
C VAL A 29 -11.38 -0.32 -6.33
N CYS A 30 -10.54 -0.26 -5.29
CA CYS A 30 -9.15 0.18 -5.37
C CYS A 30 -8.16 -0.85 -4.78
N SER A 31 -8.63 -1.81 -4.00
CA SER A 31 -7.79 -2.89 -3.45
C SER A 31 -6.98 -3.64 -4.51
N PRO A 32 -7.50 -3.94 -5.73
CA PRO A 32 -6.69 -4.57 -6.77
C PRO A 32 -5.57 -3.66 -7.27
N ILE A 33 -5.78 -2.34 -7.31
CA ILE A 33 -4.76 -1.38 -7.72
C ILE A 33 -3.63 -1.30 -6.68
N ILE A 34 -3.98 -1.33 -5.39
CA ILE A 34 -3.00 -1.41 -4.30
C ILE A 34 -2.18 -2.70 -4.40
N ALA A 35 -2.84 -3.84 -4.66
CA ALA A 35 -2.15 -5.12 -4.83
C ALA A 35 -1.20 -5.13 -6.03
N GLN A 36 -1.60 -4.52 -7.15
CA GLN A 36 -0.73 -4.32 -8.32
C GLN A 36 0.51 -3.50 -7.94
N ALA A 37 0.34 -2.36 -7.27
CA ALA A 37 1.45 -1.55 -6.81
C ALA A 37 2.41 -2.34 -5.90
N CYS A 38 1.89 -3.16 -4.98
CA CYS A 38 2.69 -4.02 -4.11
C CYS A 38 3.55 -5.01 -4.91
N LEU A 39 2.96 -5.69 -5.89
CA LEU A 39 3.66 -6.72 -6.66
C LEU A 39 4.66 -6.12 -7.65
N GLU A 40 4.24 -5.14 -8.45
CA GLU A 40 5.07 -4.53 -9.50
C GLU A 40 6.27 -3.76 -8.93
N SER A 41 6.09 -3.12 -7.77
CA SER A 41 7.16 -2.37 -7.12
C SER A 41 7.97 -3.17 -6.10
N ASN A 42 7.60 -4.43 -5.84
CA ASN A 42 8.10 -5.20 -4.69
C ASN A 42 7.93 -4.38 -3.39
N TYR A 43 6.71 -3.88 -3.15
CA TYR A 43 6.37 -3.02 -2.01
C TYR A 43 7.26 -1.76 -1.93
N GLY A 44 7.43 -1.09 -3.04
CA GLY A 44 8.15 0.18 -3.10
C GLY A 44 9.68 0.09 -3.07
N VAL A 45 10.28 -1.11 -2.88
CA VAL A 45 11.73 -1.25 -2.76
C VAL A 45 12.44 -1.51 -4.09
N SER A 46 11.71 -1.75 -5.19
CA SER A 46 12.34 -1.86 -6.51
C SER A 46 13.07 -0.57 -6.87
N GLN A 47 14.15 -0.66 -7.64
CA GLN A 47 14.90 0.53 -8.07
C GLN A 47 14.01 1.56 -8.75
N LEU A 48 13.06 1.09 -9.57
CA LEU A 48 12.14 1.93 -10.33
C LEU A 48 11.18 2.71 -9.43
N SER A 49 10.63 2.07 -8.40
CA SER A 49 9.74 2.71 -7.45
C SER A 49 10.48 3.60 -6.44
N ALA A 50 11.58 3.11 -5.85
CA ALA A 50 12.30 3.81 -4.80
C ALA A 50 12.98 5.12 -5.27
N ARG A 51 13.37 5.20 -6.55
CA ARG A 51 14.06 6.38 -7.09
C ARG A 51 13.18 7.27 -7.96
N TRP A 52 12.15 6.70 -8.58
CA TRP A 52 11.39 7.42 -9.64
C TRP A 52 9.87 7.27 -9.48
N PHE A 53 9.40 6.81 -8.32
CA PHE A 53 7.98 6.72 -7.96
C PHE A 53 7.09 6.00 -8.99
N ASN A 54 7.68 5.11 -9.79
CA ASN A 54 6.96 4.31 -10.76
C ASN A 54 6.64 2.93 -10.16
N PHE A 55 5.51 2.85 -9.48
CA PHE A 55 5.07 1.68 -8.71
C PHE A 55 4.41 0.59 -9.56
N PHE A 56 4.10 0.89 -10.80
CA PHE A 56 3.34 0.02 -11.70
C PHE A 56 4.14 -0.45 -12.93
N GLY A 57 5.44 -0.23 -12.95
CA GLY A 57 6.29 -0.64 -14.06
C GLY A 57 5.96 0.06 -15.38
N MET A 58 5.44 1.29 -15.32
CA MET A 58 4.95 2.02 -16.50
C MET A 58 6.08 2.36 -17.48
N LYS A 59 6.00 1.77 -18.69
CA LYS A 59 6.87 2.10 -19.81
C LYS A 59 6.46 3.41 -20.48
N CYS A 60 7.39 4.07 -21.15
CA CYS A 60 7.13 5.37 -21.79
C CYS A 60 6.09 5.28 -22.91
N GLY A 61 6.20 4.28 -23.78
CA GLY A 61 5.42 4.25 -25.02
C GLY A 61 5.71 5.47 -25.92
N SER A 62 5.03 5.56 -27.05
CA SER A 62 5.26 6.64 -28.03
C SER A 62 4.66 8.00 -27.62
N SER A 63 3.67 8.01 -26.75
CA SER A 63 2.95 9.23 -26.35
C SER A 63 3.53 9.91 -25.11
N TRP A 64 4.46 9.27 -24.38
CA TRP A 64 5.06 9.85 -23.18
C TRP A 64 5.98 11.01 -23.52
N LYS A 65 5.78 12.16 -22.86
CA LYS A 65 6.56 13.39 -23.03
C LYS A 65 7.33 13.80 -21.76
N GLY A 66 7.13 13.09 -20.66
CA GLY A 66 7.80 13.34 -19.38
C GLY A 66 9.22 12.74 -19.34
N GLN A 67 9.85 12.84 -18.19
CA GLN A 67 11.16 12.26 -17.94
C GLN A 67 11.11 10.73 -18.02
N SER A 68 12.22 10.13 -18.42
CA SER A 68 12.36 8.67 -18.53
C SER A 68 13.72 8.19 -18.03
N VAL A 69 13.74 6.94 -17.61
CA VAL A 69 14.96 6.21 -17.24
C VAL A 69 15.05 4.93 -18.05
N ASN A 70 16.25 4.62 -18.57
CA ASN A 70 16.50 3.40 -19.33
C ASN A 70 17.06 2.31 -18.40
N LEU A 71 16.26 1.27 -18.14
CA LEU A 71 16.61 0.19 -17.23
C LEU A 71 16.58 -1.18 -17.92
N ALA A 72 17.41 -2.09 -17.40
CA ALA A 72 17.33 -3.49 -17.77
C ALA A 72 16.05 -4.12 -17.22
N THR A 73 15.34 -4.86 -18.03
CA THR A 73 14.14 -5.62 -17.66
C THR A 73 14.15 -6.98 -18.36
N LYS A 74 13.29 -7.88 -17.88
CA LYS A 74 13.08 -9.18 -18.50
C LYS A 74 11.71 -9.21 -19.15
N GLU A 75 11.66 -9.57 -20.39
CA GLU A 75 10.44 -9.78 -21.15
C GLU A 75 10.33 -11.22 -21.60
N GLU A 76 9.12 -11.74 -21.66
CA GLU A 76 8.86 -13.07 -22.18
C GLU A 76 8.51 -12.98 -23.68
N TYR A 77 9.37 -13.55 -24.53
CA TYR A 77 9.12 -13.74 -25.96
C TYR A 77 9.11 -15.23 -26.29
N ASN A 78 8.00 -15.72 -26.83
CA ASN A 78 7.85 -17.14 -27.20
C ASN A 78 8.22 -18.10 -26.05
N SER A 79 7.72 -17.81 -24.85
CA SER A 79 7.97 -18.57 -23.61
C SER A 79 9.46 -18.57 -23.16
N GLN A 80 10.28 -17.66 -23.67
CA GLN A 80 11.65 -17.46 -23.24
C GLN A 80 11.84 -16.08 -22.59
N LEU A 81 12.49 -16.02 -21.43
CA LEU A 81 12.86 -14.78 -20.78
C LEU A 81 14.07 -14.16 -21.47
N VAL A 82 13.89 -12.98 -22.05
CA VAL A 82 14.95 -12.21 -22.71
C VAL A 82 15.26 -10.98 -21.89
N ASN A 83 16.55 -10.72 -21.64
CA ASN A 83 16.98 -9.48 -21.02
C ASN A 83 16.98 -8.37 -22.09
N ILE A 84 16.20 -7.33 -21.87
CA ILE A 84 16.16 -6.15 -22.72
C ILE A 84 16.38 -4.89 -21.89
N ARG A 85 16.58 -3.77 -22.57
CA ARG A 85 16.52 -2.45 -21.93
C ARG A 85 15.29 -1.72 -22.45
N ASP A 86 14.59 -1.05 -21.55
CA ASP A 86 13.40 -0.27 -21.92
C ASP A 86 13.36 1.06 -21.17
N ASN A 87 12.59 2.00 -21.70
CA ASN A 87 12.41 3.32 -21.11
C ASN A 87 11.17 3.33 -20.22
N PHE A 88 11.38 3.58 -18.94
CA PHE A 88 10.32 3.68 -17.94
C PHE A 88 10.04 5.13 -17.60
N ARG A 89 8.78 5.43 -17.29
CA ARG A 89 8.34 6.75 -16.86
C ARG A 89 8.96 7.12 -15.51
N VAL A 90 9.34 8.37 -15.35
CA VAL A 90 9.83 8.97 -14.11
C VAL A 90 8.79 9.94 -13.60
N TYR A 91 8.48 9.85 -12.31
CA TYR A 91 7.56 10.73 -11.62
C TYR A 91 8.28 11.45 -10.48
N GLY A 92 7.80 12.61 -10.06
CA GLY A 92 8.41 13.47 -9.05
C GLY A 92 7.94 13.18 -7.62
N SER A 93 6.81 12.45 -7.47
CA SER A 93 6.26 12.09 -6.16
C SER A 93 5.43 10.80 -6.21
N VAL A 94 5.00 10.31 -5.05
CA VAL A 94 4.11 9.15 -4.93
C VAL A 94 2.78 9.44 -5.62
N GLU A 95 2.21 10.63 -5.39
CA GLU A 95 0.95 11.07 -5.96
C GLU A 95 1.02 11.13 -7.49
N GLU A 96 2.10 11.66 -8.04
CA GLU A 96 2.31 11.67 -9.50
C GLU A 96 2.44 10.27 -10.08
N GLY A 97 3.11 9.36 -9.38
CA GLY A 97 3.23 7.95 -9.78
C GLY A 97 1.88 7.23 -9.81
N VAL A 98 1.05 7.44 -8.79
CA VAL A 98 -0.32 6.91 -8.72
C VAL A 98 -1.18 7.53 -9.82
N LYS A 99 -1.19 8.85 -9.95
CA LYS A 99 -1.94 9.55 -10.99
C LYS A 99 -1.56 9.10 -12.40
N GLY A 100 -0.26 8.91 -12.65
CA GLY A 100 0.23 8.42 -13.93
C GLY A 100 -0.28 7.02 -14.30
N TYR A 101 -0.49 6.15 -13.31
CA TYR A 101 -1.15 4.86 -13.51
C TYR A 101 -2.64 5.04 -13.84
N PHE A 102 -3.36 5.87 -13.08
CA PHE A 102 -4.77 6.14 -13.36
C PHE A 102 -4.99 6.79 -14.73
N ASP A 103 -4.11 7.69 -15.16
CA ASP A 103 -4.16 8.26 -16.51
C ASP A 103 -4.01 7.18 -17.60
N PHE A 104 -3.19 6.17 -17.35
CA PHE A 104 -3.03 5.03 -18.24
C PHE A 104 -4.28 4.16 -18.31
N ILE A 105 -4.88 3.78 -17.17
CA ILE A 105 -6.08 2.95 -17.15
C ILE A 105 -7.37 3.72 -17.52
N SER A 106 -7.32 5.06 -17.57
CA SER A 106 -8.44 5.88 -18.07
C SER A 106 -8.51 5.91 -19.60
N THR A 107 -7.62 5.21 -20.31
CA THR A 107 -7.68 5.10 -21.77
C THR A 107 -8.83 4.21 -22.21
N LYS A 108 -9.28 4.38 -23.47
CA LYS A 108 -10.42 3.59 -24.04
C LYS A 108 -10.24 2.07 -23.87
N ARG A 109 -8.99 1.60 -23.88
CA ARG A 109 -8.67 0.17 -23.72
C ARG A 109 -9.16 -0.42 -22.41
N TYR A 110 -9.14 0.38 -21.33
CA TYR A 110 -9.44 -0.03 -19.96
C TYR A 110 -10.73 0.61 -19.42
N ALA A 111 -11.56 1.22 -20.28
CA ALA A 111 -12.76 1.94 -19.84
C ALA A 111 -13.79 1.06 -19.11
N ASN A 112 -13.80 -0.26 -19.39
CA ASN A 112 -14.62 -1.24 -18.71
C ASN A 112 -14.27 -1.43 -17.22
N LEU A 113 -13.07 -1.09 -16.79
CA LEU A 113 -12.67 -1.20 -15.37
C LEU A 113 -13.56 -0.37 -14.45
N LEU A 114 -14.18 0.69 -14.94
CA LEU A 114 -15.15 1.49 -14.19
C LEU A 114 -16.42 0.72 -13.82
N THR A 115 -16.71 -0.41 -14.46
CA THR A 115 -17.89 -1.23 -14.15
C THR A 115 -17.61 -2.34 -13.16
N ALA A 116 -16.34 -2.59 -12.84
CA ALA A 116 -15.96 -3.64 -11.89
C ALA A 116 -16.40 -3.27 -10.46
N THR A 117 -17.14 -4.17 -9.82
CA THR A 117 -17.67 -4.01 -8.47
C THR A 117 -16.96 -4.89 -7.43
N THR A 118 -16.13 -5.81 -7.89
CA THR A 118 -15.31 -6.66 -7.04
C THR A 118 -13.84 -6.64 -7.46
N PRO A 119 -12.91 -6.86 -6.51
CA PRO A 119 -11.47 -6.91 -6.83
C PRO A 119 -11.12 -7.95 -7.89
N LYS A 120 -11.75 -9.12 -7.81
CA LYS A 120 -11.52 -10.21 -8.76
C LYS A 120 -11.98 -9.84 -10.17
N GLU A 121 -13.16 -9.25 -10.30
CA GLU A 121 -13.71 -8.77 -11.57
C GLU A 121 -12.76 -7.74 -12.22
N TYR A 122 -12.30 -6.76 -11.46
CA TYR A 122 -11.31 -5.78 -11.92
C TYR A 122 -10.05 -6.46 -12.48
N LEU A 123 -9.49 -7.42 -11.73
CA LEU A 123 -8.25 -8.11 -12.11
C LEU A 123 -8.42 -8.99 -13.35
N GLU A 124 -9.57 -9.64 -13.50
CA GLU A 124 -9.90 -10.42 -14.70
C GLU A 124 -10.06 -9.52 -15.92
N MET A 125 -10.74 -8.38 -15.78
CA MET A 125 -10.90 -7.39 -16.84
C MET A 125 -9.55 -6.82 -17.30
N ILE A 126 -8.76 -6.28 -16.39
CA ILE A 126 -7.48 -5.63 -16.75
C ILE A 126 -6.50 -6.63 -17.38
N LYS A 127 -6.51 -7.90 -16.93
CA LYS A 127 -5.73 -8.97 -17.53
C LYS A 127 -6.20 -9.28 -18.94
N ARG A 128 -7.50 -9.44 -19.15
CA ARG A 128 -8.12 -9.67 -20.48
C ARG A 128 -7.79 -8.53 -21.45
N ASP A 129 -7.72 -7.31 -20.93
CA ASP A 129 -7.36 -6.12 -21.70
C ASP A 129 -5.85 -6.01 -21.97
N GLY A 130 -5.07 -7.02 -21.53
CA GLY A 130 -3.65 -7.19 -21.87
C GLY A 130 -2.68 -6.41 -21.00
N TYR A 131 -3.04 -6.08 -19.76
CA TYR A 131 -2.11 -5.51 -18.79
C TYR A 131 -1.05 -6.53 -18.35
N ALA A 132 -1.46 -7.78 -18.14
CA ALA A 132 -0.58 -8.86 -17.72
C ALA A 132 -0.86 -10.15 -18.51
N THR A 133 0.19 -10.90 -18.84
CA THR A 133 0.12 -12.17 -19.59
C THR A 133 0.15 -13.39 -18.69
N SER A 134 0.71 -13.30 -17.48
CA SER A 134 0.86 -14.42 -16.56
C SER A 134 -0.47 -15.06 -16.18
N SER A 135 -0.57 -16.39 -16.23
CA SER A 135 -1.76 -17.14 -15.81
C SER A 135 -2.05 -16.97 -14.32
N SER A 136 -1.03 -16.80 -13.49
CA SER A 136 -1.14 -16.64 -12.04
C SER A 136 -1.43 -15.20 -11.58
N TYR A 137 -1.48 -14.22 -12.49
CA TYR A 137 -1.58 -12.81 -12.16
C TYR A 137 -2.75 -12.47 -11.21
N VAL A 138 -3.96 -12.89 -11.57
CA VAL A 138 -5.17 -12.65 -10.76
C VAL A 138 -5.02 -13.27 -9.36
N ASN A 139 -4.58 -14.52 -9.29
CA ASN A 139 -4.40 -15.21 -8.02
C ASN A 139 -3.32 -14.55 -7.15
N SER A 140 -2.24 -14.07 -7.75
CA SER A 140 -1.18 -13.37 -7.04
C SER A 140 -1.67 -12.07 -6.43
N CYS A 141 -2.43 -11.27 -7.17
CA CYS A 141 -3.04 -10.04 -6.65
C CYS A 141 -4.07 -10.34 -5.55
N MET A 142 -4.96 -11.33 -5.74
CA MET A 142 -5.94 -11.74 -4.74
C MET A 142 -5.28 -12.23 -3.45
N ALA A 143 -4.15 -12.94 -3.54
CA ALA A 143 -3.39 -13.36 -2.37
C ALA A 143 -2.82 -12.15 -1.58
N VAL A 144 -2.39 -11.10 -2.26
CA VAL A 144 -1.94 -9.84 -1.62
C VAL A 144 -3.12 -9.13 -0.96
N ILE A 145 -4.27 -9.02 -1.65
CA ILE A 145 -5.49 -8.41 -1.13
C ILE A 145 -5.91 -9.09 0.18
N SER A 146 -6.01 -10.41 0.18
CA SER A 146 -6.41 -11.19 1.36
C SER A 146 -5.38 -11.09 2.49
N ARG A 147 -4.07 -11.19 2.17
CA ARG A 147 -2.99 -11.14 3.18
C ARG A 147 -2.96 -9.83 3.96
N HIS A 148 -3.25 -8.72 3.29
CA HIS A 148 -3.14 -7.38 3.86
C HIS A 148 -4.49 -6.71 4.12
N ASP A 149 -5.59 -7.45 4.00
CA ASP A 149 -6.95 -6.93 4.20
C ASP A 149 -7.19 -5.63 3.39
N LEU A 150 -6.85 -5.67 2.09
CA LEU A 150 -6.90 -4.46 1.27
C LEU A 150 -8.33 -4.05 0.88
N GLU A 151 -9.33 -4.93 0.97
CA GLU A 151 -10.72 -4.60 0.68
C GLU A 151 -11.29 -3.52 1.61
N ARG A 152 -10.65 -3.26 2.74
CA ARG A 152 -10.99 -2.11 3.61
C ARG A 152 -10.88 -0.78 2.88
N TYR A 153 -10.06 -0.66 1.84
CA TYR A 153 -9.94 0.53 1.02
C TYR A 153 -11.09 0.67 0.01
N ASP A 154 -11.85 -0.37 -0.28
CA ASP A 154 -12.93 -0.35 -1.28
C ASP A 154 -14.22 0.31 -0.75
N SER A 155 -14.35 0.53 0.56
CA SER A 155 -15.51 1.22 1.16
C SER A 155 -15.61 2.68 0.75
N PHE A 156 -14.55 3.29 0.18
CA PHE A 156 -14.43 4.73 -0.11
C PHE A 156 -14.84 5.66 1.06
N GLU A 157 -15.05 5.10 2.24
CA GLU A 157 -14.94 5.88 3.46
C GLU A 157 -13.48 6.32 3.55
N THR A 158 -13.24 7.63 3.65
CA THR A 158 -11.89 8.16 3.76
C THR A 158 -11.20 7.48 4.93
N ILE A 159 -10.31 6.53 4.66
CA ILE A 159 -9.37 6.08 5.67
C ILE A 159 -8.49 7.31 5.92
N PRO A 160 -8.52 7.90 7.12
CA PRO A 160 -7.73 9.10 7.39
C PRO A 160 -6.27 8.80 7.07
N PHE A 161 -5.60 9.73 6.39
CA PHE A 161 -4.15 9.68 6.24
C PHE A 161 -3.56 9.66 7.65
N GLY A 162 -3.09 8.50 8.10
CA GLY A 162 -2.68 8.29 9.48
C GLY A 162 -3.57 7.30 10.24
N ASN A 163 -3.47 7.33 11.54
CA ASN A 163 -4.17 6.42 12.42
C ASN A 163 -5.70 6.64 12.38
N PRO A 164 -6.51 5.64 11.98
CA PRO A 164 -7.96 5.78 11.84
C PRO A 164 -8.70 5.84 13.18
N TYR A 165 -8.03 5.52 14.28
CA TYR A 165 -8.60 5.47 15.61
C TYR A 165 -8.39 6.78 16.36
N GLN A 166 -9.29 7.11 17.30
CA GLN A 166 -9.21 8.36 18.06
C GLN A 166 -8.41 8.18 19.34
N LEU A 167 -7.44 9.07 19.57
CA LEU A 167 -6.73 9.17 20.83
C LEU A 167 -7.43 10.18 21.76
N THR A 168 -8.19 9.67 22.71
CA THR A 168 -8.89 10.48 23.73
C THR A 168 -8.27 10.31 25.13
N ALA A 169 -7.53 9.22 25.35
CA ALA A 169 -6.87 8.96 26.63
C ALA A 169 -5.48 9.61 26.67
N SER A 170 -5.15 10.26 27.78
CA SER A 170 -3.83 10.81 28.05
C SER A 170 -2.85 9.79 28.64
N VAL A 171 -3.36 8.68 29.17
CA VAL A 171 -2.59 7.57 29.75
C VAL A 171 -3.25 6.23 29.40
N MET A 172 -2.46 5.25 28.97
CA MET A 172 -2.89 3.87 28.73
C MET A 172 -1.91 2.89 29.37
N ARG A 173 -2.43 1.81 29.93
CA ARG A 173 -1.66 0.77 30.65
C ARG A 173 -2.37 -0.57 30.55
N SER A 174 -1.72 -1.63 31.03
CA SER A 174 -2.31 -2.97 31.11
C SER A 174 -3.72 -2.93 31.70
N GLY A 175 -4.68 -3.55 31.01
CA GLY A 175 -6.11 -3.50 31.31
C GLY A 175 -6.91 -2.37 30.67
N SER A 176 -6.27 -1.32 30.11
CA SER A 176 -6.96 -0.28 29.33
C SER A 176 -7.67 -0.89 28.12
N ARG A 177 -8.82 -0.30 27.69
CA ARG A 177 -9.62 -0.75 26.55
C ARG A 177 -10.20 0.42 25.77
N GLY A 178 -10.58 0.17 24.50
CA GLY A 178 -11.30 1.10 23.65
C GLY A 178 -10.49 1.74 22.54
N GLU A 179 -11.01 2.82 21.95
CA GLU A 179 -10.47 3.47 20.76
C GLU A 179 -9.03 3.98 20.94
N SER A 180 -8.70 4.54 22.10
CA SER A 180 -7.32 4.99 22.36
C SER A 180 -6.31 3.83 22.39
N VAL A 181 -6.74 2.63 22.81
CA VAL A 181 -5.90 1.43 22.75
C VAL A 181 -5.76 0.92 21.33
N LYS A 182 -6.82 0.99 20.51
CA LYS A 182 -6.72 0.71 19.07
C LYS A 182 -5.78 1.68 18.39
N TRP A 183 -5.88 2.98 18.72
CA TRP A 183 -4.96 4.00 18.24
C TRP A 183 -3.50 3.63 18.55
N LEU A 184 -3.22 3.27 19.80
CA LEU A 184 -1.89 2.84 20.24
C LEU A 184 -1.39 1.61 19.49
N GLN A 185 -2.23 0.58 19.40
CA GLN A 185 -1.88 -0.67 18.72
C GLN A 185 -1.58 -0.45 17.24
N TRP A 186 -2.35 0.42 16.58
CA TRP A 186 -2.13 0.79 15.20
C TRP A 186 -0.80 1.55 15.00
N GLU A 187 -0.51 2.53 15.88
CA GLU A 187 0.78 3.27 15.85
C GLU A 187 1.97 2.32 16.04
N LEU A 188 1.90 1.43 17.02
CA LEU A 188 2.97 0.46 17.27
C LEU A 188 3.14 -0.52 16.09
N ASP A 189 2.04 -1.04 15.55
CA ASP A 189 2.08 -1.94 14.40
C ASP A 189 2.65 -1.25 13.16
N SER A 190 2.30 0.00 12.90
CA SER A 190 2.83 0.81 11.79
C SER A 190 4.34 1.09 11.93
N LYS A 191 4.84 1.17 13.16
CA LYS A 191 6.26 1.40 13.49
C LYS A 191 7.07 0.10 13.63
N GLY A 192 6.50 -1.05 13.24
CA GLY A 192 7.22 -2.33 13.19
C GLY A 192 7.14 -3.17 14.46
N TYR A 193 6.20 -2.86 15.38
CA TYR A 193 5.89 -3.69 16.54
C TYR A 193 4.58 -4.47 16.29
N PRO A 194 4.62 -5.69 15.73
CA PRO A 194 3.44 -6.38 15.21
C PRO A 194 2.38 -6.64 16.29
N LEU A 195 1.17 -6.08 16.08
CA LEU A 195 0.03 -6.20 16.98
C LEU A 195 -1.27 -6.39 16.20
N ASN A 196 -2.21 -7.12 16.80
CA ASN A 196 -3.60 -7.05 16.38
C ASN A 196 -4.25 -5.83 17.02
N VAL A 197 -5.00 -5.06 16.21
CA VAL A 197 -5.72 -3.87 16.68
C VAL A 197 -7.09 -4.31 17.22
N ASP A 198 -7.10 -4.85 18.46
CA ASP A 198 -8.30 -5.37 19.13
C ASP A 198 -8.89 -4.41 20.19
N GLY A 199 -8.18 -3.33 20.49
CA GLY A 199 -8.58 -2.35 21.50
C GLY A 199 -8.43 -2.84 22.94
N ILE A 200 -7.60 -3.86 23.18
CA ILE A 200 -7.33 -4.42 24.51
C ILE A 200 -5.85 -4.28 24.82
N TYR A 201 -5.52 -3.49 25.85
CA TYR A 201 -4.15 -3.39 26.35
C TYR A 201 -3.80 -4.64 27.17
N GLY A 202 -3.50 -5.71 26.47
CA GLY A 202 -3.09 -7.00 27.04
C GLY A 202 -1.56 -7.15 27.07
N PRO A 203 -1.07 -8.35 27.47
CA PRO A 203 0.37 -8.62 27.57
C PRO A 203 1.17 -8.38 26.27
N LYS A 204 0.58 -8.64 25.12
CA LYS A 204 1.22 -8.38 23.81
C LYS A 204 1.40 -6.88 23.54
N THR A 205 0.37 -6.09 23.83
CA THR A 205 0.44 -4.63 23.72
C THR A 205 1.44 -4.06 24.71
N GLU A 206 1.47 -4.54 25.94
CA GLU A 206 2.46 -4.12 26.94
C GLU A 206 3.89 -4.44 26.51
N ALA A 207 4.13 -5.65 25.99
CA ALA A 207 5.45 -6.03 25.48
C ALA A 207 5.92 -5.12 24.33
N ALA A 208 5.02 -4.81 23.38
CA ALA A 208 5.32 -3.89 22.27
C ALA A 208 5.62 -2.46 22.77
N VAL A 209 4.84 -1.95 23.73
CA VAL A 209 5.10 -0.65 24.36
C VAL A 209 6.46 -0.62 25.04
N ARG A 210 6.81 -1.64 25.82
CA ARG A 210 8.11 -1.74 26.46
C ARG A 210 9.26 -1.78 25.46
N GLN A 211 9.09 -2.49 24.35
CA GLN A 211 10.08 -2.50 23.26
C GLN A 211 10.22 -1.11 22.61
N PHE A 212 9.10 -0.42 22.34
CA PHE A 212 9.12 0.93 21.81
C PHE A 212 9.77 1.95 22.75
N GLN A 213 9.67 1.73 24.06
CA GLN A 213 10.21 2.59 25.11
C GLN A 213 11.71 2.39 25.38
N MET A 214 12.37 1.40 24.75
CA MET A 214 13.75 0.98 25.12
C MET A 214 14.79 2.11 25.17
N ASP A 215 14.54 3.23 24.48
CA ASP A 215 15.47 4.39 24.47
C ASP A 215 15.19 5.46 25.53
N VAL A 216 14.23 5.25 26.46
CA VAL A 216 13.83 6.26 27.45
C VAL A 216 13.58 5.65 28.82
N PHE A 217 12.34 5.48 29.23
CA PHE A 217 11.93 4.90 30.50
C PHE A 217 10.93 3.77 30.23
N VAL A 218 11.34 2.54 30.52
CA VAL A 218 10.59 1.33 30.17
C VAL A 218 9.70 0.92 31.33
N ASP A 219 8.49 1.47 31.40
CA ASP A 219 7.49 1.14 32.44
C ASP A 219 6.26 0.38 31.91
N GLY A 220 6.10 0.30 30.58
CA GLY A 220 4.93 -0.31 29.95
C GLY A 220 3.65 0.54 30.11
N VAL A 221 3.81 1.83 30.45
CA VAL A 221 2.71 2.79 30.55
C VAL A 221 2.87 3.85 29.46
N VAL A 222 1.82 4.06 28.68
CA VAL A 222 1.80 5.09 27.64
C VAL A 222 1.31 6.39 28.25
N GLY A 223 2.23 7.26 28.59
CA GLY A 223 2.00 8.62 29.08
C GLY A 223 2.40 9.68 28.05
N PRO A 224 2.43 10.97 28.43
CA PRO A 224 2.73 12.09 27.52
C PRO A 224 4.03 11.91 26.72
N ASP A 225 5.10 11.43 27.32
CA ASP A 225 6.39 11.24 26.67
C ASP A 225 6.34 10.15 25.59
N THR A 226 5.70 9.00 25.91
CA THR A 226 5.50 7.91 24.95
C THR A 226 4.58 8.35 23.81
N LEU A 227 3.51 9.09 24.12
CA LEU A 227 2.60 9.65 23.10
C LEU A 227 3.32 10.66 22.20
N GLY A 228 4.19 11.50 22.76
CA GLY A 228 5.00 12.45 22.01
C GLY A 228 5.96 11.79 21.02
N LYS A 229 6.49 10.61 21.36
CA LYS A 229 7.33 9.79 20.46
C LYS A 229 6.52 9.06 19.39
N LEU A 230 5.35 8.53 19.74
CA LEU A 230 4.48 7.83 18.80
C LEU A 230 3.96 8.73 17.68
N ARG A 231 3.80 10.03 17.94
CA ARG A 231 3.30 11.03 16.97
C ARG A 231 4.38 11.59 16.03
N LYS A 232 5.64 11.22 16.19
CA LYS A 232 6.76 11.58 15.30
C LYS A 232 7.01 10.48 14.28
#